data_552b8d55c01f81b5d0cb1b4b8961193b
#
_entry.id   552b8d55c01f81b5d0cb1b4b8961193b
#
_cell.length_a   1.000
_cell.length_b   1.000
_cell.length_c   1.000
_cell.angle_alpha   90.00
_cell.angle_beta   90.00
_cell.angle_gamma   90.00
#
_symmetry.space_group_name_H-M   'P 1'
#
loop_
_entity.id
_entity.type
_entity.pdbx_description
1 polymer ?
#
loop_
_entity_poly.entity_id
_entity_poly.type
_entity_poly.pdbx_seq_one_letter_code
_entity_poly.pdbx_strand_id
1 'polypeptide(L)'
;MKKFLLLAMTLLMALSLVAGCGSDSPKKMVIGLDDNFAPMGFRNEKNEIVGYDIDLAKEACKRAGMEVEFKPIDWASKEAEIKGKRIDAIWNCFTVNPERQEAYTLSKPYMVNAQLVVVPKGSEITKIADLKGKVLAVQDDSTGSY
;
A
#
# COMPACT_ATOMS: atom_id res chain seq x y z
N MET A 1 35.81 50.32 -19.10
CA MET A 1 34.38 49.97 -19.23
C MET A 1 34.16 48.52 -19.66
N LYS A 2 34.75 48.01 -20.75
CA LYS A 2 34.54 46.60 -21.22
C LYS A 2 34.94 45.52 -20.20
N LYS A 3 36.02 45.73 -19.40
CA LYS A 3 36.45 44.74 -18.37
C LYS A 3 35.52 44.70 -17.15
N PHE A 4 34.88 45.81 -16.80
CA PHE A 4 33.87 45.85 -15.73
C PHE A 4 32.57 45.18 -16.14
N LEU A 5 32.17 45.28 -17.42
CA LEU A 5 30.98 44.62 -17.95
C LEU A 5 31.12 43.09 -17.95
N LEU A 6 32.31 42.58 -18.31
CA LEU A 6 32.63 41.17 -18.29
C LEU A 6 32.61 40.59 -16.84
N LEU A 7 33.16 41.33 -15.86
CA LEU A 7 33.15 40.91 -14.46
C LEU A 7 31.71 40.88 -13.88
N ALA A 8 30.89 41.86 -14.23
CA ALA A 8 29.47 41.90 -13.81
C ALA A 8 28.66 40.74 -14.42
N MET A 9 28.93 40.40 -15.69
CA MET A 9 28.23 39.31 -16.38
C MET A 9 28.62 37.94 -15.83
N THR A 10 29.89 37.71 -15.43
CA THR A 10 30.33 36.45 -14.78
C THR A 10 29.79 36.35 -13.36
N LEU A 11 29.65 37.46 -12.63
CA LEU A 11 29.07 37.43 -11.28
C LEU A 11 27.55 37.14 -11.31
N LEU A 12 26.82 37.69 -12.33
CA LEU A 12 25.40 37.35 -12.51
C LEU A 12 25.20 35.87 -12.91
N MET A 13 26.10 35.29 -13.71
CA MET A 13 26.04 33.87 -14.09
C MET A 13 26.35 32.93 -12.92
N ALA A 14 27.23 33.33 -11.99
CA ALA A 14 27.54 32.58 -10.79
C ALA A 14 26.39 32.60 -9.76
N LEU A 15 25.62 33.68 -9.68
CA LEU A 15 24.47 33.79 -8.78
C LEU A 15 23.27 32.95 -9.24
N SER A 16 23.13 32.64 -10.53
CA SER A 16 22.04 31.83 -11.05
C SER A 16 22.22 30.33 -10.79
N LEU A 17 23.41 29.87 -10.42
CA LEU A 17 23.71 28.48 -10.09
C LEU A 17 23.35 28.09 -8.64
N VAL A 18 23.10 29.04 -7.76
CA VAL A 18 22.76 28.81 -6.34
C VAL A 18 21.24 28.79 -6.09
N ALA A 19 20.42 29.21 -7.05
CA ALA A 19 18.96 29.23 -6.94
C ALA A 19 18.31 27.89 -7.27
N GLY A 20 19.08 26.84 -7.45
CA GLY A 20 18.63 25.45 -7.61
C GLY A 20 18.42 24.72 -6.28
N CYS A 21 17.92 25.38 -5.23
CA CYS A 21 17.32 24.68 -4.11
C CYS A 21 16.02 24.05 -4.63
N GLY A 22 16.13 22.80 -5.08
CA GLY A 22 14.97 21.97 -5.32
C GLY A 22 14.11 22.02 -4.07
N SER A 23 12.87 22.46 -4.19
CA SER A 23 11.86 22.19 -3.19
C SER A 23 11.74 20.67 -3.13
N ASP A 24 12.42 20.03 -2.18
CA ASP A 24 12.16 18.64 -1.84
C ASP A 24 10.74 18.57 -1.30
N SER A 25 9.77 18.53 -2.21
CA SER A 25 8.42 18.10 -1.85
C SER A 25 8.55 16.72 -1.22
N PRO A 26 7.95 16.49 -0.07
CA PRO A 26 8.04 15.18 0.58
C PRO A 26 7.63 14.11 -0.42
N LYS A 27 8.42 13.05 -0.51
CA LYS A 27 8.09 11.92 -1.38
C LYS A 27 6.76 11.36 -0.93
N LYS A 28 5.84 11.21 -1.87
CA LYS A 28 4.51 10.65 -1.63
C LYS A 28 4.55 9.15 -1.91
N MET A 29 3.95 8.36 -1.02
CA MET A 29 3.74 6.92 -1.20
C MET A 29 2.25 6.67 -1.44
N VAL A 30 1.92 6.06 -2.56
CA VAL A 30 0.55 5.64 -2.90
C VAL A 30 0.36 4.18 -2.51
N ILE A 31 -0.51 3.93 -1.54
CA ILE A 31 -0.78 2.59 -0.99
C ILE A 31 -2.11 2.09 -1.51
N GLY A 32 -2.09 0.95 -2.20
CA GLY A 32 -3.28 0.23 -2.65
C GLY A 32 -3.85 -0.65 -1.54
N LEU A 33 -5.18 -0.62 -1.39
CA LEU A 33 -5.90 -1.42 -0.39
C LEU A 33 -7.32 -1.75 -0.87
N ASP A 34 -7.90 -2.80 -0.28
CA ASP A 34 -9.34 -3.04 -0.26
C ASP A 34 -9.93 -2.23 0.90
N ASP A 35 -10.80 -1.27 0.61
CA ASP A 35 -11.40 -0.39 1.61
C ASP A 35 -12.69 -0.96 2.22
N ASN A 36 -12.92 -2.26 2.05
CA ASN A 36 -14.00 -3.02 2.67
C ASN A 36 -13.47 -4.18 3.54
N PHE A 37 -12.31 -4.02 4.15
CA PHE A 37 -11.62 -5.05 4.92
C PHE A 37 -11.41 -4.64 6.39
N ALA A 38 -12.50 -4.46 7.13
CA ALA A 38 -12.45 -4.18 8.57
C ALA A 38 -11.87 -5.38 9.35
N PRO A 39 -11.06 -5.14 10.40
CA PRO A 39 -10.63 -3.86 10.96
C PRO A 39 -9.33 -3.31 10.35
N MET A 40 -8.81 -3.90 9.27
CA MET A 40 -7.50 -3.59 8.70
C MET A 40 -7.49 -2.29 7.89
N GLY A 41 -8.36 -2.21 6.86
CA GLY A 41 -8.60 -1.02 6.06
C GLY A 41 -10.06 -0.98 5.64
N PHE A 42 -10.79 0.06 6.00
CA PHE A 42 -12.22 0.15 5.70
C PHE A 42 -12.72 1.61 5.75
N ARG A 43 -13.96 1.83 5.30
CA ARG A 43 -14.61 3.13 5.40
C ARG A 43 -15.46 3.21 6.66
N ASN A 44 -15.24 4.28 7.43
CA ASN A 44 -16.08 4.60 8.59
C ASN A 44 -17.41 5.25 8.15
N GLU A 45 -18.26 5.61 9.10
CA GLU A 45 -19.57 6.26 8.87
C GLU A 45 -19.46 7.61 8.14
N LYS A 46 -18.27 8.26 8.21
CA LYS A 46 -17.98 9.51 7.50
C LYS A 46 -17.35 9.29 6.14
N ASN A 47 -17.31 8.03 5.65
CA ASN A 47 -16.68 7.64 4.40
C ASN A 47 -15.15 7.87 4.35
N GLU A 48 -14.50 7.99 5.51
CA GLU A 48 -13.05 8.10 5.63
C GLU A 48 -12.40 6.72 5.66
N ILE A 49 -11.25 6.56 5.01
CA ILE A 49 -10.46 5.33 5.07
C ILE A 49 -9.72 5.27 6.40
N VAL A 50 -10.03 4.27 7.19
CA VAL A 50 -9.53 4.05 8.56
C VAL A 50 -9.18 2.57 8.76
N GLY A 51 -8.49 2.25 9.86
CA GLY A 51 -8.20 0.88 10.26
C GLY A 51 -6.76 0.69 10.72
N TYR A 52 -6.47 -0.52 11.16
CA TYR A 52 -5.17 -0.86 11.75
C TYR A 52 -4.01 -0.64 10.75
N ASP A 53 -4.13 -1.14 9.53
CA ASP A 53 -3.12 -0.97 8.49
C ASP A 53 -2.97 0.50 8.05
N ILE A 54 -4.07 1.24 8.08
CA ILE A 54 -4.08 2.67 7.75
C ILE A 54 -3.25 3.46 8.77
N ASP A 55 -3.43 3.18 10.06
CA ASP A 55 -2.69 3.86 11.12
C ASP A 55 -1.21 3.48 11.12
N LEU A 56 -0.89 2.19 10.89
CA LEU A 56 0.49 1.75 10.72
C LEU A 56 1.18 2.41 9.53
N ALA A 57 0.51 2.47 8.38
CA ALA A 57 1.07 3.08 7.18
C ALA A 57 1.31 4.58 7.36
N LYS A 58 0.36 5.30 7.97
CA LYS A 58 0.52 6.72 8.32
C LYS A 58 1.75 6.95 9.20
N GLU A 59 1.89 6.15 10.26
CA GLU A 59 3.03 6.29 11.18
C GLU A 59 4.36 5.91 10.51
N ALA A 60 4.39 4.85 9.70
CA ALA A 60 5.59 4.45 8.97
C ALA A 60 6.04 5.53 7.98
N CYS A 61 5.13 6.06 7.16
CA CYS A 61 5.42 7.13 6.21
C CYS A 61 5.89 8.40 6.93
N LYS A 62 5.23 8.79 8.03
CA LYS A 62 5.64 9.92 8.87
C LYS A 62 7.08 9.77 9.35
N ARG A 63 7.46 8.59 9.87
CA ARG A 63 8.84 8.32 10.32
C ARG A 63 9.85 8.32 9.18
N ALA A 64 9.42 7.95 7.98
CA ALA A 64 10.25 7.99 6.77
C ALA A 64 10.31 9.38 6.11
N GLY A 65 9.65 10.41 6.65
CA GLY A 65 9.59 11.74 6.07
C GLY A 65 8.82 11.77 4.74
N MET A 66 7.83 10.88 4.57
CA MET A 66 7.00 10.76 3.36
C MET A 66 5.54 11.12 3.66
N GLU A 67 4.86 11.63 2.64
CA GLU A 67 3.40 11.69 2.63
C GLU A 67 2.81 10.34 2.21
N VAL A 68 1.60 10.01 2.68
CA VAL A 68 0.87 8.81 2.28
C VAL A 68 -0.44 9.17 1.61
N GLU A 69 -0.74 8.49 0.50
CA GLU A 69 -2.05 8.47 -0.13
C GLU A 69 -2.60 7.04 -0.12
N PHE A 70 -3.86 6.88 0.28
CA PHE A 70 -4.56 5.61 0.24
C PHE A 70 -5.45 5.55 -1.00
N LYS A 71 -5.22 4.54 -1.85
CA LYS A 71 -5.94 4.31 -3.08
C LYS A 71 -6.73 3.00 -2.97
N PRO A 72 -8.06 3.04 -2.85
CA PRO A 72 -8.88 1.85 -3.00
C PRO A 72 -8.68 1.20 -4.37
N ILE A 73 -8.51 -0.10 -4.37
CA ILE A 73 -8.35 -0.89 -5.59
C ILE A 73 -9.28 -2.11 -5.54
N ASP A 74 -9.65 -2.60 -6.70
CA ASP A 74 -10.19 -3.95 -6.82
C ASP A 74 -9.08 -4.96 -6.48
N TRP A 75 -9.36 -5.84 -5.52
CA TRP A 75 -8.34 -6.75 -5.01
C TRP A 75 -7.79 -7.71 -6.06
N ALA A 76 -8.62 -8.18 -6.98
CA ALA A 76 -8.18 -9.03 -8.10
C ALA A 76 -7.23 -8.28 -9.07
N SER A 77 -7.25 -6.94 -9.10
CA SER A 77 -6.38 -6.14 -9.95
C SER A 77 -5.06 -5.69 -9.30
N LYS A 78 -4.79 -6.05 -8.04
CA LYS A 78 -3.63 -5.57 -7.25
C LYS A 78 -2.29 -5.72 -7.96
N GLU A 79 -2.08 -6.83 -8.67
CA GLU A 79 -0.83 -7.03 -9.45
C GLU A 79 -0.69 -6.06 -10.61
N ALA A 80 -1.77 -5.82 -11.33
CA ALA A 80 -1.79 -4.87 -12.44
C ALA A 80 -1.58 -3.43 -11.95
N GLU A 81 -2.10 -3.10 -10.75
CA GLU A 81 -1.90 -1.79 -10.12
C GLU A 81 -0.43 -1.56 -9.76
N ILE A 82 0.24 -2.53 -9.10
CA ILE A 82 1.66 -2.38 -8.70
C ILE A 82 2.60 -2.47 -9.90
N LYS A 83 2.40 -3.41 -10.82
CA LYS A 83 3.20 -3.54 -12.05
C LYS A 83 3.06 -2.32 -12.96
N GLY A 84 1.85 -1.74 -13.01
CA GLY A 84 1.54 -0.51 -13.74
C GLY A 84 2.00 0.76 -13.06
N LYS A 85 2.64 0.68 -11.88
CA LYS A 85 3.12 1.82 -11.10
C LYS A 85 2.00 2.84 -10.76
N ARG A 86 0.77 2.36 -10.65
CA ARG A 86 -0.38 3.16 -10.22
C ARG A 86 -0.51 3.21 -8.69
N ILE A 87 0.16 2.31 -8.01
CA ILE A 87 0.44 2.28 -6.57
C ILE A 87 1.90 1.92 -6.37
N ASP A 88 2.47 2.37 -5.24
CA ASP A 88 3.86 2.09 -4.86
C ASP A 88 3.96 0.86 -3.95
N ALA A 89 2.92 0.58 -3.18
CA ALA A 89 2.84 -0.57 -2.28
C ALA A 89 1.40 -1.07 -2.13
N ILE A 90 1.27 -2.35 -1.78
CA ILE A 90 0.05 -2.96 -1.26
C ILE A 90 0.21 -3.06 0.25
N TRP A 91 -0.73 -2.50 1.02
CA TRP A 91 -0.72 -2.61 2.48
C TRP A 91 -2.14 -2.87 2.99
N ASN A 92 -2.45 -4.15 3.20
CA ASN A 92 -3.81 -4.60 3.48
C ASN A 92 -3.81 -6.00 4.08
N CYS A 93 -3.06 -6.20 5.17
CA CYS A 93 -2.84 -7.52 5.78
C CYS A 93 -2.43 -8.58 4.74
N PHE A 94 -1.53 -8.19 3.82
CA PHE A 94 -1.14 -8.99 2.67
C PHE A 94 -0.37 -10.22 3.13
N THR A 95 -1.03 -11.37 3.13
CA THR A 95 -0.49 -12.62 3.67
C THR A 95 0.73 -13.09 2.89
N VAL A 96 1.80 -13.43 3.60
CA VAL A 96 3.01 -14.03 3.03
C VAL A 96 2.73 -15.50 2.73
N ASN A 97 2.94 -15.90 1.47
CA ASN A 97 2.96 -17.29 1.01
C ASN A 97 4.07 -17.48 -0.03
N PRO A 98 4.45 -18.71 -0.41
CA PRO A 98 5.54 -18.94 -1.35
C PRO A 98 5.37 -18.23 -2.70
N GLU A 99 4.18 -18.26 -3.28
CA GLU A 99 3.87 -17.64 -4.56
C GLU A 99 4.08 -16.11 -4.51
N ARG A 100 3.61 -15.46 -3.45
CA ARG A 100 3.79 -14.02 -3.25
C ARG A 100 5.24 -13.64 -2.95
N GLN A 101 6.00 -14.53 -2.30
CA GLN A 101 7.43 -14.31 -2.09
C GLN A 101 8.24 -14.31 -3.39
N GLU A 102 7.79 -15.08 -4.38
CA GLU A 102 8.41 -15.09 -5.73
C GLU A 102 7.99 -13.86 -6.55
N ALA A 103 6.73 -13.42 -6.41
CA ALA A 103 6.14 -12.37 -7.24
C ALA A 103 6.43 -10.94 -6.73
N TYR A 104 6.66 -10.75 -5.42
CA TYR A 104 6.75 -9.44 -4.78
C TYR A 104 7.97 -9.31 -3.86
N THR A 105 8.43 -8.09 -3.69
CA THR A 105 9.32 -7.73 -2.58
C THR A 105 8.46 -7.48 -1.34
N LEU A 106 8.55 -8.38 -0.37
CA LEU A 106 7.74 -8.31 0.85
C LEU A 106 8.54 -7.70 2.01
N SER A 107 7.85 -6.99 2.90
CA SER A 107 8.39 -6.57 4.19
C SER A 107 8.57 -7.76 5.14
N LYS A 108 9.18 -7.53 6.30
CA LYS A 108 9.07 -8.47 7.41
C LYS A 108 7.60 -8.55 7.85
N PRO A 109 7.10 -9.75 8.24
CA PRO A 109 5.75 -9.88 8.79
C PRO A 109 5.58 -8.98 10.02
N TYR A 110 4.48 -8.24 10.07
CA TYR A 110 4.13 -7.37 11.19
C TYR A 110 2.95 -7.92 12.01
N MET A 111 2.32 -9.00 11.53
CA MET A 111 1.19 -9.64 12.19
C MET A 111 1.16 -11.13 11.84
N VAL A 112 0.62 -11.94 12.75
CA VAL A 112 0.23 -13.34 12.47
C VAL A 112 -1.18 -13.36 11.91
N ASN A 113 -1.39 -14.14 10.86
CA ASN A 113 -2.68 -14.29 10.19
C ASN A 113 -3.05 -15.77 10.08
N ALA A 114 -4.35 -16.07 10.11
CA ALA A 114 -4.88 -17.41 9.88
C ALA A 114 -6.16 -17.32 9.04
N GLN A 115 -6.31 -18.23 8.08
CA GLN A 115 -7.56 -18.39 7.34
C GLN A 115 -8.52 -19.26 8.13
N LEU A 116 -9.76 -18.82 8.28
CA LEU A 116 -10.80 -19.52 9.01
C LEU A 116 -12.02 -19.73 8.10
N VAL A 117 -12.64 -20.88 8.21
CA VAL A 117 -13.96 -21.13 7.60
C VAL A 117 -15.02 -20.77 8.62
N VAL A 118 -15.92 -19.86 8.24
CA VAL A 118 -17.05 -19.46 9.08
C VAL A 118 -18.28 -20.20 8.61
N VAL A 119 -18.97 -20.86 9.55
CA VAL A 119 -20.20 -21.60 9.30
C VAL A 119 -21.31 -21.16 10.24
N PRO A 120 -22.59 -21.34 9.91
CA PRO A 120 -23.69 -21.03 10.81
C PRO A 120 -23.58 -21.77 12.15
N LYS A 121 -24.03 -21.13 13.23
CA LYS A 121 -24.10 -21.78 14.54
C LYS A 121 -24.96 -23.05 14.48
N GLY A 122 -24.43 -24.14 14.99
CA GLY A 122 -25.10 -25.46 14.93
C GLY A 122 -24.89 -26.24 13.63
N SER A 123 -23.99 -25.73 12.74
CA SER A 123 -23.60 -26.49 11.55
C SER A 123 -22.93 -27.80 11.91
N GLU A 124 -23.18 -28.84 11.11
CA GLU A 124 -22.50 -30.15 11.20
C GLU A 124 -21.04 -30.10 10.69
N ILE A 125 -20.64 -28.99 10.03
CA ILE A 125 -19.26 -28.78 9.57
C ILE A 125 -18.40 -28.41 10.76
N THR A 126 -17.53 -29.30 11.20
CA THR A 126 -16.66 -29.13 12.36
C THR A 126 -15.17 -29.22 12.03
N LYS A 127 -14.82 -29.70 10.83
CA LYS A 127 -13.45 -29.86 10.34
C LYS A 127 -13.40 -29.65 8.82
N ILE A 128 -12.23 -29.41 8.30
CA ILE A 128 -11.99 -29.16 6.86
C ILE A 128 -12.54 -30.30 5.97
N ALA A 129 -12.42 -31.54 6.41
CA ALA A 129 -12.91 -32.70 5.65
C ALA A 129 -14.43 -32.67 5.39
N ASP A 130 -15.20 -31.99 6.25
CA ASP A 130 -16.66 -31.89 6.13
C ASP A 130 -17.07 -30.91 5.01
N LEU A 131 -16.12 -30.13 4.47
CA LEU A 131 -16.31 -29.22 3.34
C LEU A 131 -16.40 -29.94 2.00
N LYS A 132 -16.04 -31.22 1.93
CA LYS A 132 -16.09 -31.97 0.67
C LYS A 132 -17.49 -31.92 0.05
N GLY A 133 -17.58 -31.46 -1.19
CA GLY A 133 -18.83 -31.29 -1.92
C GLY A 133 -19.70 -30.11 -1.48
N LYS A 134 -19.17 -29.23 -0.63
CA LYS A 134 -19.83 -27.98 -0.24
C LYS A 134 -19.37 -26.81 -1.13
N VAL A 135 -20.17 -25.77 -1.20
CA VAL A 135 -19.81 -24.51 -1.84
C VAL A 135 -19.23 -23.59 -0.79
N LEU A 136 -18.03 -23.10 -1.04
CA LEU A 136 -17.34 -22.13 -0.19
C LEU A 136 -17.31 -20.77 -0.90
N ALA A 137 -17.75 -19.73 -0.21
CA ALA A 137 -17.63 -18.37 -0.70
C ALA A 137 -16.29 -17.78 -0.22
N VAL A 138 -15.53 -17.23 -1.15
CA VAL A 138 -14.23 -16.58 -0.88
C VAL A 138 -14.10 -15.31 -1.70
N GLN A 139 -13.26 -14.40 -1.25
CA GLN A 139 -12.85 -13.27 -2.08
C GLN A 139 -11.93 -13.76 -3.19
N ASP A 140 -12.17 -13.32 -4.42
CA ASP A 140 -11.33 -13.67 -5.55
C ASP A 140 -9.90 -13.19 -5.38
N ASP A 141 -8.94 -14.01 -5.82
CA ASP A 141 -7.49 -13.76 -5.72
C ASP A 141 -7.00 -13.38 -4.30
N SER A 142 -7.71 -13.87 -3.27
CA SER A 142 -7.31 -13.81 -1.87
C SER A 142 -6.58 -15.09 -1.45
N THR A 143 -5.96 -15.08 -0.27
CA THR A 143 -5.37 -16.33 0.30
C THR A 143 -6.42 -17.37 0.73
N GLY A 144 -7.68 -17.03 0.74
CA GLY A 144 -8.78 -17.97 0.97
C GLY A 144 -9.16 -18.77 -0.27
N SER A 145 -8.71 -18.38 -1.47
CA SER A 145 -9.03 -19.04 -2.74
C SER A 145 -7.98 -20.08 -3.18
N TYR A 146 -6.90 -20.26 -2.43
CA TYR A 146 -5.83 -21.24 -2.68
C TYR A 146 -6.01 -22.53 -1.93
#